data_6387698a0a5a02da2818920dca30c6c7
#
_entry.id   6387698a0a5a02da2818920dca30c6c7
#
_cell.length_a   1.000
_cell.length_b   1.000
_cell.length_c   1.000
_cell.angle_alpha   90.00
_cell.angle_beta   90.00
_cell.angle_gamma   90.00
#
_symmetry.space_group_name_H-M   'P 1'
#
loop_
_entity.id
_entity.type
_entity.pdbx_description
1 polymer ?
#
loop_
_entity_poly.entity_id
_entity_poly.type
_entity_poly.pdbx_seq_one_letter_code
_entity_poly.pdbx_strand_id
1 'polypeptide(L)'
;MVFLRYLQLGVLLMAVFFLALGGIRMAGASGSRKGLPRNPNEGQTFDAANIREVVLAGGCFWGVQAFLDRVPGVAGTEVGYANGSTKSPTYEQVCQGDTGHAEAVRVLF
;
A
#
# COMPACT_ATOMS: atom_id res chain seq x y z
N MET A 1 15.30 17.94 -49.76
CA MET A 1 14.57 19.01 -49.03
C MET A 1 13.06 18.80 -48.89
N VAL A 2 12.51 17.69 -49.38
CA VAL A 2 11.06 17.39 -49.27
C VAL A 2 10.72 16.75 -47.92
N PHE A 3 11.63 16.01 -47.32
CA PHE A 3 11.42 15.27 -46.07
C PHE A 3 11.20 16.17 -44.83
N LEU A 4 11.80 17.37 -44.79
CA LEU A 4 11.69 18.28 -43.66
C LEU A 4 10.31 18.98 -43.59
N ARG A 5 9.65 19.16 -44.73
CA ARG A 5 8.32 19.78 -44.78
C ARG A 5 7.21 18.88 -44.25
N TYR A 6 7.32 17.58 -44.47
CA TYR A 6 6.32 16.63 -43.94
C TYR A 6 6.46 16.42 -42.43
N LEU A 7 7.68 16.53 -41.90
CA LEU A 7 7.91 16.44 -40.45
C LEU A 7 7.28 17.62 -39.71
N GLN A 8 7.40 18.83 -40.28
CA GLN A 8 6.78 20.04 -39.70
C GLN A 8 5.25 20.01 -39.77
N LEU A 9 4.66 19.52 -40.86
CA LEU A 9 3.21 19.36 -40.95
C LEU A 9 2.68 18.32 -39.94
N GLY A 10 3.38 17.21 -39.74
CA GLY A 10 3.02 16.18 -38.78
C GLY A 10 3.03 16.70 -37.34
N VAL A 11 4.03 17.46 -36.97
CA VAL A 11 4.13 18.08 -35.64
C VAL A 11 3.03 19.13 -35.41
N LEU A 12 2.70 19.91 -36.45
CA LEU A 12 1.65 20.91 -36.36
C LEU A 12 0.26 20.28 -36.22
N LEU A 13 -0.01 19.19 -36.95
CA LEU A 13 -1.28 18.44 -36.85
C LEU A 13 -1.40 17.76 -35.49
N MET A 14 -0.32 17.21 -34.92
CA MET A 14 -0.32 16.64 -33.57
C MET A 14 -0.58 17.72 -32.51
N ALA A 15 0.01 18.90 -32.64
CA ALA A 15 -0.21 20.00 -31.71
C ALA A 15 -1.67 20.50 -31.74
N VAL A 16 -2.28 20.61 -32.93
CA VAL A 16 -3.69 20.99 -33.08
C VAL A 16 -4.62 19.91 -32.53
N PHE A 17 -4.27 18.63 -32.71
CA PHE A 17 -5.03 17.52 -32.14
C PHE A 17 -4.99 17.52 -30.61
N PHE A 18 -3.84 17.80 -30.00
CA PHE A 18 -3.71 17.94 -28.55
C PHE A 18 -4.45 19.16 -27.99
N LEU A 19 -4.46 20.27 -28.74
CA LEU A 19 -5.23 21.46 -28.35
C LEU A 19 -6.75 21.25 -28.45
N ALA A 20 -7.19 20.47 -29.43
CA ALA A 20 -8.61 20.12 -29.58
C ALA A 20 -9.10 19.12 -28.51
N LEU A 21 -8.23 18.20 -28.06
CA LEU A 21 -8.52 17.26 -26.97
C LEU A 21 -8.34 17.89 -25.57
N GLY A 22 -7.55 18.95 -25.44
CA GLY A 22 -7.35 19.70 -24.18
C GLY A 22 -8.61 20.40 -23.66
N GLY A 23 -9.67 20.43 -24.45
CA GLY A 23 -10.98 20.98 -24.06
C GLY A 23 -11.90 19.99 -23.33
N ILE A 24 -11.52 18.70 -23.23
CA ILE A 24 -12.23 17.79 -22.36
C ILE A 24 -11.82 18.13 -20.93
N ARG A 25 -12.51 19.12 -20.35
CA ARG A 25 -12.56 19.26 -18.90
C ARG A 25 -13.09 17.93 -18.39
N MET A 26 -12.21 17.05 -17.92
CA MET A 26 -12.62 16.07 -16.94
C MET A 26 -13.24 16.88 -15.81
N ALA A 27 -14.56 16.95 -15.78
CA ALA A 27 -15.27 17.29 -14.57
C ALA A 27 -14.75 16.29 -13.55
N GLY A 28 -13.72 16.71 -12.81
CA GLY A 28 -13.22 15.94 -11.70
C GLY A 28 -14.44 15.69 -10.83
N ALA A 29 -14.90 14.46 -10.80
CA ALA A 29 -15.76 14.02 -9.72
C ALA A 29 -14.96 14.29 -8.46
N SER A 30 -15.16 15.48 -7.89
CA SER A 30 -14.80 15.82 -6.53
C SER A 30 -15.73 15.01 -5.62
N GLY A 31 -15.67 13.68 -5.78
CA GLY A 31 -16.09 12.78 -4.76
C GLY A 31 -15.14 13.07 -3.61
N SER A 32 -15.62 13.80 -2.61
CA SER A 32 -15.00 13.88 -1.31
C SER A 32 -14.64 12.43 -0.94
N ARG A 33 -13.38 12.05 -1.14
CA ARG A 33 -12.86 10.83 -0.58
C ARG A 33 -13.01 11.04 0.92
N LYS A 34 -14.08 10.52 1.49
CA LYS A 34 -14.17 10.39 2.94
C LYS A 34 -12.86 9.75 3.32
N GLY A 35 -11.98 10.49 3.97
CA GLY A 35 -10.73 9.97 4.50
C GLY A 35 -11.04 8.69 5.28
N LEU A 36 -10.11 7.78 5.33
CA LEU A 36 -10.26 6.62 6.21
C LEU A 36 -10.64 7.13 7.61
N PRO A 37 -11.53 6.43 8.31
CA PRO A 37 -11.86 6.79 9.70
C PRO A 37 -10.58 6.98 10.51
N ARG A 38 -10.58 7.94 11.41
CA ARG A 38 -9.46 8.18 12.32
C ARG A 38 -9.10 6.87 13.03
N ASN A 39 -7.81 6.62 13.19
CA ASN A 39 -7.35 5.46 13.96
C ASN A 39 -7.83 5.58 15.42
N PRO A 40 -8.60 4.62 15.94
CA PRO A 40 -9.13 4.70 17.31
C PRO A 40 -8.04 4.68 18.38
N ASN A 41 -6.84 4.19 18.05
CA ASN A 41 -5.71 4.09 18.97
C ASN A 41 -4.83 5.34 18.96
N GLU A 42 -5.08 6.30 18.05
CA GLU A 42 -4.29 7.53 17.95
C GLU A 42 -4.43 8.37 19.21
N GLY A 43 -3.29 8.66 19.86
CA GLY A 43 -3.24 9.42 21.11
C GLY A 43 -3.61 8.62 22.35
N GLN A 44 -3.83 7.32 22.25
CA GLN A 44 -4.00 6.43 23.41
C GLN A 44 -2.67 6.17 24.07
N THR A 45 -2.68 6.06 25.39
CA THR A 45 -1.54 5.62 26.20
C THR A 45 -1.82 4.21 26.69
N PHE A 46 -0.81 3.34 26.56
CA PHE A 46 -0.90 1.95 27.01
C PHE A 46 0.06 1.73 28.16
N ASP A 47 -0.39 1.03 29.19
CA ASP A 47 0.46 0.65 30.30
C ASP A 47 1.34 -0.53 29.92
N ALA A 48 2.66 -0.27 29.85
CA ALA A 48 3.65 -1.27 29.45
C ALA A 48 3.60 -2.55 30.33
N ALA A 49 3.19 -2.43 31.60
CA ALA A 49 3.08 -3.57 32.52
C ALA A 49 1.93 -4.51 32.17
N ASN A 50 0.95 -4.04 31.42
CA ASN A 50 -0.25 -4.78 31.05
C ASN A 50 -0.29 -5.18 29.58
N ILE A 51 0.71 -4.81 28.78
CA ILE A 51 0.77 -5.20 27.36
C ILE A 51 0.94 -6.70 27.22
N ARG A 52 0.11 -7.27 26.38
CA ARG A 52 0.18 -8.66 25.92
C ARG A 52 0.49 -8.70 24.43
N GLU A 53 0.88 -9.87 23.96
CA GLU A 53 1.16 -10.05 22.54
C GLU A 53 0.50 -11.30 21.98
N VAL A 54 0.18 -11.23 20.70
CA VAL A 54 -0.22 -12.38 19.88
C VAL A 54 0.41 -12.25 18.48
N VAL A 55 0.71 -13.38 17.86
CA VAL A 55 1.19 -13.43 16.48
C VAL A 55 0.10 -14.03 15.61
N LEU A 56 -0.32 -13.33 14.58
CA LEU A 56 -1.39 -13.70 13.68
C LEU A 56 -0.87 -13.81 12.24
N ALA A 57 -1.20 -14.91 11.57
CA ALA A 57 -0.96 -15.08 10.13
C ALA A 57 -2.31 -15.10 9.41
N GLY A 58 -2.46 -14.26 8.39
CA GLY A 58 -3.75 -14.08 7.71
C GLY A 58 -3.61 -13.69 6.23
N GLY A 59 -2.52 -14.10 5.58
CA GLY A 59 -2.16 -13.70 4.22
C GLY A 59 -1.21 -12.51 4.22
N CYS A 60 -1.31 -11.64 3.21
CA CYS A 60 -0.41 -10.49 3.08
C CYS A 60 -0.36 -9.65 4.36
N PHE A 61 0.80 -9.66 5.02
CA PHE A 61 0.96 -9.03 6.34
C PHE A 61 0.72 -7.51 6.34
N TRP A 62 0.96 -6.80 5.22
CA TRP A 62 0.65 -5.37 5.14
C TRP A 62 -0.84 -5.08 5.21
N GLY A 63 -1.67 -5.90 4.56
CA GLY A 63 -3.12 -5.78 4.65
C GLY A 63 -3.64 -6.12 6.05
N VAL A 64 -3.12 -7.20 6.64
CA VAL A 64 -3.44 -7.63 8.00
C VAL A 64 -3.01 -6.57 9.02
N GLN A 65 -1.80 -6.04 8.90
CA GLN A 65 -1.28 -4.96 9.74
C GLN A 65 -2.18 -3.72 9.68
N ALA A 66 -2.49 -3.23 8.47
CA ALA A 66 -3.33 -2.05 8.29
C ALA A 66 -4.73 -2.20 8.91
N PHE A 67 -5.25 -3.42 8.96
CA PHE A 67 -6.50 -3.71 9.65
C PHE A 67 -6.31 -3.73 11.16
N LEU A 68 -5.30 -4.44 11.67
CA LEU A 68 -5.05 -4.62 13.09
C LEU A 68 -4.69 -3.31 13.80
N ASP A 69 -3.96 -2.40 13.15
CA ASP A 69 -3.66 -1.07 13.65
C ASP A 69 -4.92 -0.24 13.99
N ARG A 70 -6.06 -0.62 13.42
CA ARG A 70 -7.35 0.05 13.63
C ARG A 70 -8.30 -0.67 14.60
N VAL A 71 -7.86 -1.79 15.16
CA VAL A 71 -8.63 -2.48 16.20
C VAL A 71 -8.45 -1.75 17.51
N PRO A 72 -9.54 -1.29 18.16
CA PRO A 72 -9.44 -0.59 19.44
C PRO A 72 -8.70 -1.44 20.48
N GLY A 73 -7.76 -0.83 21.18
CA GLY A 73 -6.94 -1.51 22.20
C GLY A 73 -5.61 -2.06 21.69
N VAL A 74 -5.32 -1.97 20.37
CA VAL A 74 -4.02 -2.33 19.84
C VAL A 74 -3.02 -1.21 20.12
N ALA A 75 -1.97 -1.54 20.88
CA ALA A 75 -0.89 -0.64 21.24
C ALA A 75 0.15 -0.50 20.12
N GLY A 76 0.34 -1.55 19.31
CA GLY A 76 1.25 -1.55 18.18
C GLY A 76 1.26 -2.86 17.42
N THR A 77 1.80 -2.81 16.20
CA THR A 77 1.95 -3.99 15.36
C THR A 77 3.32 -4.03 14.70
N GLU A 78 3.81 -5.22 14.42
CA GLU A 78 5.08 -5.47 13.74
C GLU A 78 4.90 -6.63 12.75
N VAL A 79 5.35 -6.46 11.51
CA VAL A 79 5.31 -7.51 10.50
C VAL A 79 6.56 -8.38 10.55
N GLY A 80 6.42 -9.65 10.19
CA GLY A 80 7.53 -10.58 10.17
C GLY A 80 7.13 -11.93 9.58
N TYR A 81 8.01 -12.91 9.77
CA TYR A 81 7.82 -14.27 9.28
C TYR A 81 7.85 -15.25 10.46
N ALA A 82 6.92 -16.21 10.46
CA ALA A 82 6.76 -17.15 11.56
C ALA A 82 6.76 -18.61 11.07
N ASN A 83 7.18 -19.51 11.94
CA ASN A 83 7.08 -20.97 11.83
C ASN A 83 7.95 -21.65 10.76
N GLY A 84 8.79 -20.91 10.03
CA GLY A 84 9.69 -21.52 9.05
C GLY A 84 10.99 -22.04 9.66
N SER A 85 11.73 -22.79 8.86
CA SER A 85 13.02 -23.37 9.22
C SER A 85 14.21 -22.54 8.80
N THR A 86 14.05 -21.66 7.79
CA THR A 86 15.12 -20.83 7.25
C THR A 86 15.43 -19.69 8.21
N LYS A 87 16.71 -19.53 8.55
CA LYS A 87 17.15 -18.43 9.40
C LYS A 87 17.22 -17.12 8.59
N SER A 88 16.54 -16.07 9.07
CA SER A 88 16.51 -14.74 8.45
C SER A 88 16.13 -14.77 6.95
N PRO A 89 14.94 -15.30 6.59
CA PRO A 89 14.54 -15.38 5.19
C PRO A 89 14.31 -13.99 4.60
N THR A 90 14.52 -13.84 3.28
CA THR A 90 14.07 -12.66 2.54
C THR A 90 12.60 -12.79 2.17
N TYR A 91 11.99 -11.68 1.79
CA TYR A 91 10.59 -11.67 1.31
C TYR A 91 10.39 -12.59 0.11
N GLU A 92 11.31 -12.54 -0.86
CA GLU A 92 11.26 -13.37 -2.07
C GLU A 92 11.32 -14.86 -1.74
N GLN A 93 12.16 -15.24 -0.80
CA GLN A 93 12.26 -16.63 -0.36
C GLN A 93 10.97 -17.12 0.29
N VAL A 94 10.33 -16.30 1.12
CA VAL A 94 9.04 -16.65 1.73
C VAL A 94 7.94 -16.76 0.67
N CYS A 95 7.90 -15.86 -0.30
CA CYS A 95 6.94 -15.88 -1.39
C CYS A 95 7.10 -17.10 -2.31
N GLN A 96 8.31 -17.69 -2.43
CA GLN A 96 8.55 -18.93 -3.15
C GLN A 96 7.95 -20.16 -2.45
N GLY A 97 7.67 -20.05 -1.13
CA GLY A 97 6.95 -21.08 -0.38
C GLY A 97 7.79 -22.23 0.12
N ASP A 98 9.11 -22.24 -0.08
CA ASP A 98 10.02 -23.33 0.30
C ASP A 98 10.65 -23.17 1.69
N THR A 99 10.49 -22.02 2.33
CA THR A 99 11.06 -21.72 3.64
C THR A 99 10.24 -22.27 4.81
N GLY A 100 8.98 -22.63 4.57
CA GLY A 100 8.00 -22.99 5.60
C GLY A 100 7.53 -21.80 6.45
N HIS A 101 8.02 -20.60 6.19
CA HIS A 101 7.56 -19.40 6.87
C HIS A 101 6.19 -18.94 6.34
N ALA A 102 5.37 -18.40 7.25
CA ALA A 102 4.17 -17.64 6.93
C ALA A 102 4.43 -16.16 7.21
N GLU A 103 3.87 -15.27 6.37
CA GLU A 103 3.74 -13.87 6.71
C GLU A 103 2.87 -13.72 7.96
N ALA A 104 3.33 -12.95 8.93
CA ALA A 104 2.68 -12.82 10.22
C ALA A 104 2.78 -11.38 10.73
N VAL A 105 1.84 -11.03 11.61
CA VAL A 105 1.81 -9.75 12.33
C VAL A 105 1.83 -10.04 13.82
N ARG A 106 2.83 -9.50 14.50
CA ARG A 106 2.89 -9.42 15.96
C ARG A 106 2.05 -8.24 16.40
N VAL A 107 1.11 -8.47 17.28
CA VAL A 107 0.17 -7.48 17.81
C VAL A 107 0.41 -7.30 19.29
N LEU A 108 0.55 -6.08 19.71
CA LEU A 108 0.66 -5.67 21.12
C LEU A 108 -0.67 -5.05 21.54
N PHE A 109 -1.27 -5.51 22.65
CA PHE A 109 -2.60 -5.06 23.12
C PHE A 109 -2.73 -5.15 24.64
#